data_6a4b266fddf3721260fc5012b8e97e08
#
_entry.id   6a4b266fddf3721260fc5012b8e97e08
#
_cell.length_a   1.000
_cell.length_b   1.000
_cell.length_c   1.000
_cell.angle_alpha   90.00
_cell.angle_beta   90.00
_cell.angle_gamma   90.00
#
_symmetry.space_group_name_H-M   'P 1'
#
loop_
_entity.id
_entity.type
_entity.pdbx_description
1 polymer ?
#
loop_
_entity_poly.entity_id
_entity_poly.type
_entity_poly.pdbx_seq_one_letter_code
_entity_poly.pdbx_strand_id
1 'polypeptide(L)'
;MKFIDKNTWKRKQLFDHFSRLSDPYFGLTIPFDVTKAYQFTKENNISFFGKYLHDCMKAINDIENFRYRIEQERVVLYDTIHASATMMRTDHTFGFSFIDYDEDLNVFLENIREEKARVMATSDLYPPINGQDCIHCSAIPWVNFSGHKEPVSGELESVPRLAFAKTMKTNDKLIMNVAISVNHALVDGYHVGLFSEKFQMYLNQ
;
A
#
# COMPACT_ATOMS: atom_id res chain seq x y z
N MET A 1 -9.25 -7.25 -15.34
CA MET A 1 -7.80 -7.48 -15.43
C MET A 1 -7.40 -7.76 -16.87
N LYS A 2 -6.22 -7.27 -17.32
CA LYS A 2 -5.76 -7.33 -18.72
C LYS A 2 -4.29 -7.75 -18.79
N PHE A 3 -3.93 -8.69 -19.66
CA PHE A 3 -2.54 -9.00 -19.98
C PHE A 3 -1.92 -7.93 -20.88
N ILE A 4 -0.68 -7.57 -20.60
CA ILE A 4 0.07 -6.58 -21.39
C ILE A 4 0.90 -7.32 -22.45
N ASP A 5 0.71 -6.94 -23.72
CA ASP A 5 1.58 -7.39 -24.79
C ASP A 5 2.96 -6.69 -24.65
N LYS A 6 3.94 -7.43 -24.16
CA LYS A 6 5.31 -6.91 -23.97
C LYS A 6 5.96 -6.42 -25.27
N ASN A 7 5.55 -6.88 -26.46
CA ASN A 7 6.17 -6.46 -27.71
C ASN A 7 5.81 -5.02 -28.10
N THR A 8 4.63 -4.56 -27.69
CA THR A 8 4.13 -3.20 -27.94
C THR A 8 4.24 -2.29 -26.70
N TRP A 9 4.66 -2.84 -25.56
CA TRP A 9 4.70 -2.09 -24.30
C TRP A 9 5.92 -1.17 -24.24
N LYS A 10 5.70 0.11 -24.00
CA LYS A 10 6.76 1.13 -23.94
C LYS A 10 7.82 0.85 -22.86
N ARG A 11 7.46 0.11 -21.79
CA ARG A 11 8.37 -0.27 -20.70
C ARG A 11 9.17 -1.55 -20.95
N LYS A 12 9.03 -2.18 -22.12
CA LYS A 12 9.66 -3.48 -22.39
C LYS A 12 11.16 -3.54 -22.02
N GLN A 13 11.95 -2.54 -22.41
CA GLN A 13 13.39 -2.54 -22.13
C GLN A 13 13.69 -2.41 -20.61
N LEU A 14 12.96 -1.55 -19.91
CA LEU A 14 13.08 -1.40 -18.47
C LEU A 14 12.65 -2.68 -17.74
N PHE A 15 11.53 -3.26 -18.16
CA PHE A 15 11.06 -4.54 -17.63
C PHE A 15 12.09 -5.64 -17.83
N ASP A 16 12.61 -5.83 -19.05
CA ASP A 16 13.59 -6.87 -19.38
C ASP A 16 14.91 -6.69 -18.60
N HIS A 17 15.27 -5.45 -18.25
CA HIS A 17 16.45 -5.17 -17.45
C HIS A 17 16.24 -5.49 -15.96
N PHE A 18 15.22 -4.86 -15.36
CA PHE A 18 15.01 -4.94 -13.91
C PHE A 18 14.46 -6.30 -13.45
N SER A 19 13.66 -6.99 -14.25
CA SER A 19 13.12 -8.32 -13.89
C SER A 19 14.18 -9.42 -13.79
N ARG A 20 15.42 -9.16 -14.25
CA ARG A 20 16.55 -10.10 -14.14
C ARG A 20 17.37 -9.91 -12.86
N LEU A 21 17.13 -8.85 -12.12
CA LEU A 21 17.83 -8.60 -10.87
C LEU A 21 17.31 -9.55 -9.78
N SER A 22 18.21 -10.00 -8.90
CA SER A 22 17.85 -10.84 -7.77
C SER A 22 16.95 -10.13 -6.75
N ASP A 23 17.09 -8.80 -6.63
CA ASP A 23 16.20 -7.92 -5.88
C ASP A 23 15.89 -6.68 -6.74
N PRO A 24 14.76 -6.68 -7.44
CA PRO A 24 14.38 -5.57 -8.31
C PRO A 24 13.67 -4.44 -7.55
N TYR A 25 13.56 -4.52 -6.22
CA TYR A 25 12.88 -3.52 -5.43
C TYR A 25 13.80 -2.35 -5.10
N PHE A 26 13.22 -1.15 -5.19
CA PHE A 26 13.79 0.04 -4.54
C PHE A 26 12.78 0.65 -3.59
N GLY A 27 13.27 1.35 -2.58
CA GLY A 27 12.43 1.93 -1.55
C GLY A 27 12.79 3.38 -1.25
N LEU A 28 11.77 4.15 -0.88
CA LEU A 28 11.87 5.52 -0.39
C LEU A 28 11.08 5.67 0.91
N THR A 29 11.50 6.57 1.78
CA THR A 29 10.70 7.01 2.93
C THR A 29 10.36 8.47 2.74
N ILE A 30 9.07 8.78 2.71
CA ILE A 30 8.53 10.10 2.34
C ILE A 30 7.71 10.62 3.53
N PRO A 31 7.96 11.87 4.01
CA PRO A 31 7.13 12.51 5.02
C PRO A 31 5.85 13.07 4.40
N PHE A 32 4.70 12.81 5.03
CA PHE A 32 3.40 13.36 4.65
C PHE A 32 2.80 14.20 5.79
N ASP A 33 2.22 15.34 5.43
CA ASP A 33 1.41 16.14 6.35
C ASP A 33 0.01 15.50 6.47
N VAL A 34 -0.25 14.89 7.61
CA VAL A 34 -1.52 14.21 7.89
C VAL A 34 -2.44 15.01 8.82
N THR A 35 -2.15 16.30 9.01
CA THR A 35 -2.88 17.15 9.96
C THR A 35 -4.37 17.20 9.66
N LYS A 36 -4.72 17.49 8.40
CA LYS A 36 -6.13 17.58 7.99
C LYS A 36 -6.86 16.23 8.06
N ALA A 37 -6.23 15.16 7.56
CA ALA A 37 -6.80 13.82 7.65
C ALA A 37 -7.04 13.42 9.12
N TYR A 38 -6.12 13.74 10.02
CA TYR A 38 -6.31 13.47 11.45
C TYR A 38 -7.45 14.30 12.05
N GLN A 39 -7.53 15.60 11.76
CA GLN A 39 -8.64 16.47 12.21
C GLN A 39 -9.99 15.94 11.72
N PHE A 40 -10.09 15.64 10.41
CA PHE A 40 -11.29 15.06 9.81
C PHE A 40 -11.75 13.80 10.56
N THR A 41 -10.82 12.91 10.93
CA THR A 41 -11.18 11.69 11.65
C THR A 41 -11.70 11.95 13.06
N LYS A 42 -11.21 12.99 13.73
CA LYS A 42 -11.71 13.39 15.06
C LYS A 42 -13.09 14.01 14.98
N GLU A 43 -13.35 14.85 14.00
CA GLU A 43 -14.64 15.52 13.80
C GLU A 43 -15.73 14.51 13.42
N ASN A 44 -15.39 13.47 12.64
CA ASN A 44 -16.34 12.47 12.15
C ASN A 44 -16.35 11.17 12.98
N ASN A 45 -15.55 11.08 14.05
CA ASN A 45 -15.43 9.90 14.92
C ASN A 45 -15.14 8.60 14.16
N ILE A 46 -14.21 8.65 13.20
CA ILE A 46 -13.80 7.50 12.40
C ILE A 46 -12.33 7.13 12.63
N SER A 47 -11.92 5.96 12.13
CA SER A 47 -10.55 5.45 12.25
C SER A 47 -9.56 6.29 11.45
N PHE A 48 -8.50 6.81 12.09
CA PHE A 48 -7.42 7.49 11.39
C PHE A 48 -6.65 6.53 10.47
N PHE A 49 -6.42 5.29 10.90
CA PHE A 49 -5.88 4.23 10.05
C PHE A 49 -6.73 4.04 8.79
N GLY A 50 -8.05 3.93 8.96
CA GLY A 50 -8.97 3.75 7.84
C GLY A 50 -8.94 4.91 6.86
N LYS A 51 -8.92 6.16 7.35
CA LYS A 51 -8.87 7.36 6.49
C LYS A 51 -7.59 7.41 5.68
N TYR A 52 -6.39 7.34 6.31
CA TYR A 52 -5.16 7.45 5.53
C TYR A 52 -4.92 6.23 4.63
N LEU A 53 -5.37 5.03 5.02
CA LEU A 53 -5.29 3.86 4.15
C LEU A 53 -6.21 4.02 2.93
N HIS A 54 -7.43 4.53 3.10
CA HIS A 54 -8.34 4.84 1.99
C HIS A 54 -7.70 5.85 1.02
N ASP A 55 -7.16 6.95 1.53
CA ASP A 55 -6.51 7.97 0.72
C ASP A 55 -5.29 7.42 -0.03
N CYS A 56 -4.52 6.56 0.63
CA CYS A 56 -3.40 5.84 0.01
C CYS A 56 -3.89 4.93 -1.12
N MET A 57 -4.93 4.14 -0.89
CA MET A 57 -5.50 3.24 -1.90
C MET A 57 -6.07 4.00 -3.09
N LYS A 58 -6.68 5.16 -2.87
CA LYS A 58 -7.13 6.05 -3.93
C LYS A 58 -5.97 6.53 -4.79
N ALA A 59 -4.87 6.97 -4.18
CA ALA A 59 -3.66 7.38 -4.90
C ALA A 59 -3.02 6.22 -5.69
N ILE A 60 -2.98 5.01 -5.13
CA ILE A 60 -2.49 3.80 -5.80
C ILE A 60 -3.34 3.46 -7.02
N ASN A 61 -4.67 3.46 -6.90
CA ASN A 61 -5.58 3.10 -7.98
C ASN A 61 -5.61 4.12 -9.11
N ASP A 62 -5.30 5.37 -8.83
CA ASP A 62 -5.19 6.44 -9.84
C ASP A 62 -3.96 6.33 -10.76
N ILE A 63 -3.01 5.48 -10.43
CA ILE A 63 -1.73 5.39 -11.17
C ILE A 63 -1.60 3.99 -11.76
N GLU A 64 -1.69 3.90 -13.09
CA GLU A 64 -1.65 2.63 -13.82
C GLU A 64 -0.47 1.74 -13.42
N ASN A 65 0.73 2.33 -13.23
CA ASN A 65 1.94 1.60 -12.91
C ASN A 65 1.86 0.85 -11.56
N PHE A 66 1.09 1.35 -10.60
CA PHE A 66 0.85 0.66 -9.33
C PHE A 66 -0.15 -0.49 -9.44
N ARG A 67 -0.86 -0.59 -10.56
CA ARG A 67 -1.82 -1.66 -10.84
C ARG A 67 -1.23 -2.80 -11.68
N TYR A 68 0.03 -2.68 -12.15
CA TYR A 68 0.73 -3.77 -12.79
C TYR A 68 1.22 -4.82 -11.78
N ARG A 69 1.14 -6.10 -12.19
CA ARG A 69 1.74 -7.24 -11.48
C ARG A 69 2.49 -8.14 -12.46
N ILE A 70 3.42 -8.92 -11.92
CA ILE A 70 4.13 -9.97 -12.67
C ILE A 70 3.55 -11.30 -12.22
N GLU A 71 2.91 -12.03 -13.12
CA GLU A 71 2.33 -13.34 -12.87
C GLU A 71 2.78 -14.32 -13.96
N GLN A 72 3.41 -15.40 -13.55
CA GLN A 72 3.91 -16.41 -14.48
C GLN A 72 4.72 -15.78 -15.64
N GLU A 73 5.65 -14.87 -15.32
CA GLU A 73 6.50 -14.12 -16.26
C GLU A 73 5.74 -13.17 -17.22
N ARG A 74 4.45 -12.99 -17.02
CA ARG A 74 3.62 -12.05 -17.79
C ARG A 74 3.30 -10.82 -16.96
N VAL A 75 3.13 -9.69 -17.62
CA VAL A 75 2.65 -8.47 -16.98
C VAL A 75 1.14 -8.41 -17.08
N VAL A 76 0.50 -8.22 -15.96
CA VAL A 76 -0.95 -8.08 -15.79
C VAL A 76 -1.28 -6.70 -15.29
N LEU A 77 -2.27 -6.05 -15.88
CA LEU A 77 -2.88 -4.82 -15.37
C LEU A 77 -4.20 -5.16 -14.70
N TYR A 78 -4.28 -4.89 -13.41
CA TYR A 78 -5.53 -5.01 -12.67
C TYR A 78 -6.39 -3.76 -12.79
N ASP A 79 -7.70 -3.95 -12.76
CA ASP A 79 -8.67 -2.84 -12.83
C ASP A 79 -8.72 -2.09 -11.50
N THR A 80 -8.62 -2.84 -10.39
CA THR A 80 -8.62 -2.32 -9.01
C THR A 80 -7.53 -3.02 -8.20
N ILE A 81 -6.90 -2.27 -7.29
CA ILE A 81 -5.95 -2.77 -6.30
C ILE A 81 -6.57 -2.61 -4.91
N HIS A 82 -6.50 -3.67 -4.12
CA HIS A 82 -6.99 -3.79 -2.75
C HIS A 82 -5.86 -3.59 -1.72
N ALA A 83 -6.18 -3.61 -0.43
CA ALA A 83 -5.17 -3.49 0.62
C ALA A 83 -5.03 -4.81 1.40
N SER A 84 -3.80 -5.32 1.51
CA SER A 84 -3.44 -6.39 2.43
C SER A 84 -2.66 -5.81 3.59
N ALA A 85 -3.34 -5.59 4.73
CA ALA A 85 -2.76 -4.99 5.91
C ALA A 85 -2.47 -6.03 6.99
N THR A 86 -1.35 -5.83 7.73
CA THR A 86 -1.14 -6.57 8.97
C THR A 86 -2.06 -6.05 10.07
N MET A 87 -2.80 -6.95 10.72
CA MET A 87 -3.69 -6.61 11.83
C MET A 87 -3.25 -7.36 13.09
N MET A 88 -2.86 -6.60 14.12
CA MET A 88 -2.39 -7.15 15.39
C MET A 88 -3.54 -7.69 16.24
N ARG A 89 -3.36 -8.87 16.80
CA ARG A 89 -4.28 -9.52 17.76
C ARG A 89 -3.99 -9.09 19.19
N THR A 90 -4.85 -9.47 20.11
CA THR A 90 -4.72 -9.16 21.55
C THR A 90 -3.52 -9.83 22.21
N ASP A 91 -3.06 -10.94 21.66
CA ASP A 91 -1.87 -11.70 22.10
C ASP A 91 -0.55 -11.19 21.49
N HIS A 92 -0.59 -10.06 20.77
CA HIS A 92 0.52 -9.44 20.04
C HIS A 92 1.02 -10.23 18.82
N THR A 93 0.37 -11.30 18.42
CA THR A 93 0.54 -11.87 17.08
C THR A 93 -0.20 -11.03 16.05
N PHE A 94 -0.05 -11.32 14.76
CA PHE A 94 -0.82 -10.65 13.71
C PHE A 94 -1.36 -11.65 12.69
N GLY A 95 -2.33 -11.21 11.94
CA GLY A 95 -2.79 -11.88 10.71
C GLY A 95 -2.80 -10.89 9.56
N PHE A 96 -2.70 -11.41 8.34
CA PHE A 96 -2.91 -10.62 7.14
C PHE A 96 -4.42 -10.48 6.87
N SER A 97 -4.78 -9.32 6.37
CA SER A 97 -6.12 -9.03 5.88
C SER A 97 -6.12 -8.88 4.36
N PHE A 98 -7.29 -8.97 3.75
CA PHE A 98 -7.53 -8.56 2.37
C PHE A 98 -8.75 -7.64 2.39
N ILE A 99 -8.50 -6.34 2.31
CA ILE A 99 -9.51 -5.29 2.45
C ILE A 99 -9.89 -4.83 1.06
N ASP A 100 -11.10 -5.12 0.63
CA ASP A 100 -11.61 -4.64 -0.65
C ASP A 100 -11.64 -3.12 -0.68
N TYR A 101 -11.02 -2.55 -1.72
CA TYR A 101 -11.06 -1.12 -1.95
C TYR A 101 -12.41 -0.70 -2.52
N ASP A 102 -12.96 0.38 -1.99
CA ASP A 102 -14.11 1.09 -2.51
C ASP A 102 -13.81 2.60 -2.50
N GLU A 103 -14.34 3.35 -3.46
CA GLU A 103 -14.18 4.81 -3.52
C GLU A 103 -14.93 5.52 -2.40
N ASP A 104 -16.03 4.93 -1.91
CA ASP A 104 -16.76 5.41 -0.73
C ASP A 104 -16.01 5.04 0.54
N LEU A 105 -15.58 6.05 1.29
CA LEU A 105 -14.87 5.89 2.54
C LEU A 105 -15.66 5.04 3.56
N ASN A 106 -16.98 5.18 3.63
CA ASN A 106 -17.77 4.44 4.62
C ASN A 106 -17.81 2.96 4.29
N VAL A 107 -17.95 2.61 3.02
CA VAL A 107 -17.88 1.21 2.55
C VAL A 107 -16.48 0.64 2.86
N PHE A 108 -15.42 1.37 2.55
CA PHE A 108 -14.06 0.93 2.83
C PHE A 108 -13.79 0.75 4.34
N LEU A 109 -14.31 1.64 5.19
CA LEU A 109 -14.20 1.50 6.64
C LEU A 109 -14.95 0.27 7.17
N GLU A 110 -16.07 -0.09 6.55
CA GLU A 110 -16.80 -1.33 6.85
C GLU A 110 -15.96 -2.56 6.48
N ASN A 111 -15.39 -2.59 5.27
CA ASN A 111 -14.51 -3.68 4.82
C ASN A 111 -13.31 -3.88 5.78
N ILE A 112 -12.72 -2.77 6.28
CA ILE A 112 -11.68 -2.84 7.33
C ILE A 112 -12.22 -3.47 8.62
N ARG A 113 -13.45 -3.12 9.04
CA ARG A 113 -14.06 -3.62 10.27
C ARG A 113 -14.31 -5.12 10.19
N GLU A 114 -14.83 -5.59 9.06
CA GLU A 114 -15.09 -7.01 8.82
C GLU A 114 -13.80 -7.83 8.84
N GLU A 115 -12.78 -7.40 8.11
CA GLU A 115 -11.49 -8.07 8.09
C GLU A 115 -10.79 -8.06 9.46
N LYS A 116 -10.89 -6.96 10.20
CA LYS A 116 -10.40 -6.92 11.58
C LYS A 116 -11.12 -7.92 12.48
N ALA A 117 -12.44 -8.02 12.36
CA ALA A 117 -13.22 -8.99 13.12
C ALA A 117 -12.81 -10.44 12.78
N ARG A 118 -12.60 -10.75 11.49
CA ARG A 118 -12.10 -12.05 11.03
C ARG A 118 -10.73 -12.37 11.65
N VAL A 119 -9.76 -11.45 11.54
CA VAL A 119 -8.41 -11.66 12.10
C VAL A 119 -8.42 -11.86 13.59
N MET A 120 -9.32 -11.17 14.33
CA MET A 120 -9.47 -11.33 15.78
C MET A 120 -10.13 -12.66 16.18
N ALA A 121 -10.94 -13.24 15.29
CA ALA A 121 -11.67 -14.47 15.56
C ALA A 121 -10.88 -15.75 15.19
N THR A 122 -9.75 -15.62 14.48
CA THR A 122 -8.97 -16.77 14.00
C THR A 122 -7.50 -16.67 14.40
N SER A 123 -6.78 -17.81 14.36
CA SER A 123 -5.31 -17.86 14.48
C SER A 123 -4.63 -17.92 13.12
N ASP A 124 -5.38 -17.94 12.00
CA ASP A 124 -4.85 -18.06 10.67
C ASP A 124 -4.00 -16.83 10.29
N LEU A 125 -2.85 -17.09 9.69
CA LEU A 125 -1.97 -16.01 9.23
C LEU A 125 -2.54 -15.32 7.98
N TYR A 126 -3.10 -16.10 7.05
CA TYR A 126 -3.58 -15.59 5.76
C TYR A 126 -5.10 -15.45 5.71
N PRO A 127 -5.62 -14.49 4.92
CA PRO A 127 -7.04 -14.42 4.61
C PRO A 127 -7.44 -15.58 3.66
N PRO A 128 -8.74 -15.92 3.59
CA PRO A 128 -9.25 -16.93 2.65
C PRO A 128 -9.00 -16.57 1.17
N ILE A 129 -9.00 -15.27 0.87
CA ILE A 129 -8.65 -14.72 -0.44
C ILE A 129 -7.33 -13.97 -0.26
N ASN A 130 -6.33 -14.31 -1.05
CA ASN A 130 -5.00 -13.72 -0.99
C ASN A 130 -4.45 -13.57 -2.42
N GLY A 131 -5.02 -12.61 -3.16
CA GLY A 131 -4.62 -12.29 -4.54
C GLY A 131 -3.40 -11.38 -4.60
N GLN A 132 -2.84 -11.20 -5.81
CA GLN A 132 -1.78 -10.22 -6.06
C GLN A 132 -2.31 -8.81 -6.38
N ASP A 133 -3.60 -8.68 -6.56
CA ASP A 133 -4.32 -7.43 -6.79
C ASP A 133 -4.43 -6.55 -5.54
N CYS A 134 -3.36 -6.51 -4.77
CA CYS A 134 -3.28 -5.74 -3.54
C CYS A 134 -1.94 -4.98 -3.42
N ILE A 135 -1.86 -4.12 -2.41
CA ILE A 135 -0.60 -3.67 -1.82
C ILE A 135 -0.43 -4.35 -0.46
N HIS A 136 0.80 -4.68 -0.08
CA HIS A 136 1.09 -5.08 1.29
C HIS A 136 1.34 -3.84 2.13
N CYS A 137 0.69 -3.72 3.27
CA CYS A 137 0.86 -2.56 4.13
C CYS A 137 0.93 -2.93 5.62
N SER A 138 1.78 -2.18 6.33
CA SER A 138 1.97 -2.31 7.77
C SER A 138 1.84 -0.95 8.45
N ALA A 139 1.10 -0.87 9.54
CA ALA A 139 1.13 0.28 10.43
C ALA A 139 2.06 -0.01 11.60
N ILE A 140 3.05 0.86 11.82
CA ILE A 140 4.03 0.76 12.92
C ILE A 140 3.89 2.00 13.82
N PRO A 141 2.77 2.13 14.56
CA PRO A 141 2.43 3.34 15.29
C PRO A 141 3.29 3.59 16.54
N TRP A 142 4.20 2.68 16.84
CA TRP A 142 5.10 2.79 17.99
C TRP A 142 6.40 3.52 17.67
N VAL A 143 6.81 3.53 16.38
CA VAL A 143 8.13 4.01 15.95
C VAL A 143 8.00 5.02 14.82
N ASN A 144 8.67 6.17 14.97
CA ASN A 144 8.91 7.09 13.86
C ASN A 144 10.22 6.68 13.18
N PHE A 145 10.14 6.02 12.04
CA PHE A 145 11.29 5.56 11.28
C PHE A 145 11.55 6.47 10.07
N SER A 146 12.81 6.56 9.65
CA SER A 146 13.27 7.25 8.43
C SER A 146 13.77 6.30 7.36
N GLY A 147 13.80 5.00 7.64
CA GLY A 147 14.16 3.93 6.73
C GLY A 147 13.47 2.64 7.15
N HIS A 148 13.08 1.84 6.18
CA HIS A 148 12.37 0.57 6.40
C HIS A 148 12.77 -0.43 5.32
N LYS A 149 12.97 -1.68 5.71
CA LYS A 149 13.19 -2.79 4.80
C LYS A 149 12.33 -3.97 5.23
N GLU A 150 11.54 -4.48 4.31
CA GLU A 150 10.78 -5.70 4.52
C GLU A 150 11.54 -6.93 4.03
N PRO A 151 11.25 -8.11 4.59
CA PRO A 151 11.81 -9.35 4.09
C PRO A 151 11.37 -9.58 2.64
N VAL A 152 12.25 -10.22 1.87
CA VAL A 152 11.96 -10.69 0.50
C VAL A 152 11.96 -12.21 0.51
N SER A 153 11.05 -12.82 -0.26
CA SER A 153 10.94 -14.29 -0.34
C SER A 153 12.07 -14.94 -1.13
N GLY A 154 12.75 -14.15 -1.98
CA GLY A 154 13.70 -14.67 -2.97
C GLY A 154 13.03 -15.11 -4.27
N GLU A 155 11.71 -15.02 -4.36
CA GLU A 155 10.93 -15.25 -5.59
C GLU A 155 10.65 -13.93 -6.31
N LEU A 156 10.19 -14.02 -7.57
CA LEU A 156 9.82 -12.85 -8.36
C LEU A 156 8.49 -12.27 -7.87
N GLU A 157 8.58 -11.32 -6.95
CA GLU A 157 7.43 -10.59 -6.43
C GLU A 157 7.25 -9.24 -7.11
N SER A 158 6.04 -8.72 -7.13
CA SER A 158 5.74 -7.43 -7.77
C SER A 158 4.75 -6.56 -7.00
N VAL A 159 4.21 -7.06 -5.89
CA VAL A 159 3.27 -6.34 -5.03
C VAL A 159 3.98 -5.18 -4.33
N PRO A 160 3.52 -3.92 -4.48
CA PRO A 160 4.06 -2.79 -3.73
C PRO A 160 3.89 -2.99 -2.22
N ARG A 161 4.87 -2.50 -1.45
CA ARG A 161 4.88 -2.62 0.00
C ARG A 161 4.96 -1.23 0.63
N LEU A 162 4.11 -0.97 1.60
CA LEU A 162 4.07 0.31 2.31
C LEU A 162 4.11 0.09 3.82
N ALA A 163 4.84 0.95 4.53
CA ALA A 163 4.83 0.98 5.98
C ALA A 163 4.57 2.40 6.47
N PHE A 164 3.59 2.53 7.38
CA PHE A 164 3.16 3.81 7.95
C PHE A 164 3.75 3.96 9.36
N ALA A 165 4.56 5.00 9.56
CA ALA A 165 5.23 5.26 10.82
C ALA A 165 4.29 5.91 11.85
N LYS A 166 4.77 6.00 13.10
CA LYS A 166 4.18 6.86 14.12
C LYS A 166 4.17 8.30 13.66
N THR A 167 3.02 8.97 13.82
CA THR A 167 2.90 10.41 13.57
C THR A 167 3.69 11.21 14.60
N MET A 168 4.34 12.27 14.15
CA MET A 168 5.09 13.21 15.00
C MET A 168 4.56 14.62 14.82
N LYS A 169 4.39 15.33 15.94
CA LYS A 169 4.07 16.75 15.88
C LYS A 169 5.34 17.54 15.58
N THR A 170 5.31 18.30 14.50
CA THR A 170 6.39 19.19 14.08
C THR A 170 5.79 20.57 13.85
N ASN A 171 6.08 21.52 14.76
CA ASN A 171 5.38 22.80 14.84
C ASN A 171 3.85 22.57 14.97
N ASP A 172 3.05 23.15 14.09
CA ASP A 172 1.58 23.00 14.09
C ASP A 172 1.06 21.86 13.18
N LYS A 173 1.98 21.00 12.67
CA LYS A 173 1.66 19.92 11.76
C LYS A 173 1.85 18.55 12.40
N LEU A 174 1.04 17.59 11.96
CA LEU A 174 1.27 16.17 12.19
C LEU A 174 1.93 15.56 10.94
N ILE A 175 3.13 15.05 11.11
CA ILE A 175 3.91 14.43 10.04
C ILE A 175 3.96 12.93 10.25
N MET A 176 3.70 12.17 9.19
CA MET A 176 3.82 10.72 9.16
C MET A 176 4.80 10.32 8.05
N ASN A 177 5.87 9.62 8.41
CA ASN A 177 6.76 9.01 7.44
C ASN A 177 6.09 7.74 6.87
N VAL A 178 6.11 7.62 5.56
CA VAL A 178 5.61 6.42 4.85
C VAL A 178 6.74 5.86 4.02
N ALA A 179 7.15 4.63 4.32
CA ALA A 179 8.06 3.89 3.46
C ALA A 179 7.25 3.24 2.34
N ILE A 180 7.76 3.35 1.13
CA ILE A 180 7.21 2.68 -0.06
C ILE A 180 8.33 1.90 -0.73
N SER A 181 8.08 0.64 -1.04
CA SER A 181 8.99 -0.25 -1.76
C SER A 181 8.27 -0.85 -2.96
N VAL A 182 8.86 -0.73 -4.14
CA VAL A 182 8.22 -1.08 -5.41
C VAL A 182 9.19 -1.79 -6.35
N ASN A 183 8.68 -2.71 -7.16
CA ASN A 183 9.45 -3.40 -8.18
C ASN A 183 9.76 -2.45 -9.35
N HIS A 184 11.05 -2.22 -9.59
CA HIS A 184 11.53 -1.25 -10.60
C HIS A 184 11.22 -1.68 -12.05
N ALA A 185 10.93 -2.96 -12.28
CA ALA A 185 10.46 -3.41 -13.58
C ALA A 185 9.10 -2.77 -13.97
N LEU A 186 8.28 -2.41 -12.98
CA LEU A 186 6.91 -1.89 -13.16
C LEU A 186 6.77 -0.40 -12.82
N VAL A 187 7.50 0.06 -11.80
CA VAL A 187 7.35 1.40 -11.19
C VAL A 187 8.71 2.10 -11.16
N ASP A 188 8.75 3.38 -11.52
CA ASP A 188 9.93 4.24 -11.42
C ASP A 188 9.76 5.31 -10.35
N GLY A 189 10.84 6.03 -10.03
CA GLY A 189 10.79 7.19 -9.14
C GLY A 189 9.78 8.26 -9.57
N TYR A 190 9.56 8.44 -10.88
CA TYR A 190 8.50 9.32 -11.40
C TYR A 190 7.10 8.92 -10.90
N HIS A 191 6.78 7.62 -10.95
CA HIS A 191 5.48 7.11 -10.49
C HIS A 191 5.33 7.20 -8.96
N VAL A 192 6.43 7.03 -8.22
CA VAL A 192 6.43 7.27 -6.77
C VAL A 192 6.24 8.76 -6.45
N GLY A 193 6.78 9.66 -7.26
CA GLY A 193 6.51 11.10 -7.19
C GLY A 193 5.03 11.42 -7.38
N LEU A 194 4.41 10.88 -8.45
CA LEU A 194 2.97 11.04 -8.69
C LEU A 194 2.12 10.49 -7.53
N PHE A 195 2.50 9.32 -6.97
CA PHE A 195 1.85 8.77 -5.79
C PHE A 195 1.95 9.74 -4.61
N SER A 196 3.13 10.28 -4.34
CA SER A 196 3.34 11.22 -3.24
C SER A 196 2.47 12.47 -3.37
N GLU A 197 2.38 13.05 -4.56
CA GLU A 197 1.54 14.23 -4.84
C GLU A 197 0.05 13.91 -4.63
N LYS A 198 -0.42 12.80 -5.22
CA LYS A 198 -1.84 12.39 -5.11
C LYS A 198 -2.21 12.02 -3.68
N PHE A 199 -1.39 11.24 -3.00
CA PHE A 199 -1.66 10.84 -1.62
C PHE A 199 -1.71 12.06 -0.70
N GLN A 200 -0.75 13.00 -0.81
CA GLN A 200 -0.81 14.26 -0.05
C GLN A 200 -2.05 15.09 -0.38
N MET A 201 -2.48 15.11 -1.64
CA MET A 201 -3.72 15.79 -2.05
C MET A 201 -4.95 15.20 -1.36
N TYR A 202 -5.07 13.85 -1.32
CA TYR A 202 -6.20 13.16 -0.68
C TYR A 202 -6.19 13.31 0.85
N LEU A 203 -5.02 13.26 1.49
CA LEU A 203 -4.86 13.54 2.92
C LEU A 203 -5.31 14.97 3.33
N ASN A 204 -5.37 15.88 2.37
CA ASN A 204 -5.80 17.26 2.58
C ASN A 204 -7.29 17.52 2.31
N GLN A 205 -8.03 16.53 1.84
CA GLN A 205 -9.47 16.56 1.62
C GLN A 205 -10.23 16.09 2.87
#